data_2c719e1b5fd6384c20e7d3a6a8d847e7
#
_entry.id   2c719e1b5fd6384c20e7d3a6a8d847e7
#
_cell.length_a   1.000
_cell.length_b   1.000
_cell.length_c   1.000
_cell.angle_alpha   90.00
_cell.angle_beta   90.00
_cell.angle_gamma   90.00
#
_symmetry.space_group_name_H-M   'P 1'
#
loop_
_entity.id
_entity.type
_entity.pdbx_description
1 polymer ?
#
loop_
_entity_poly.entity_id
_entity_poly.type
_entity_poly.pdbx_seq_one_letter_code
_entity_poly.pdbx_strand_id
1 'polypeptide(L)'
;MKPIVMIILENCPHCKNARRWMDELKQENPQYQELQVEIIDEGIHPEVSKTYTNYYYVPSYYVDGIKAHEGVPTKEIIRNVFEAALG
;
A
#
# COMPACT_ATOMS: atom_id res chain seq x y z
N MET A 1 -5.11 -1.77 -15.28
CA MET A 1 -4.71 -1.27 -13.96
C MET A 1 -3.48 -2.02 -13.48
N LYS A 2 -2.59 -1.33 -12.79
CA LYS A 2 -1.35 -1.91 -12.29
C LYS A 2 -1.60 -2.52 -10.90
N PRO A 3 -0.96 -3.66 -10.57
CA PRO A 3 -1.12 -4.26 -9.26
C PRO A 3 -0.46 -3.42 -8.18
N ILE A 4 -1.07 -3.39 -7.00
CA ILE A 4 -0.54 -2.70 -5.83
C ILE A 4 -0.20 -3.74 -4.77
N VAL A 5 0.99 -3.63 -4.18
CA VAL A 5 1.39 -4.42 -3.02
C VAL A 5 1.62 -3.46 -1.85
N MET A 6 1.04 -3.79 -0.71
CA MET A 6 1.21 -3.03 0.53
C MET A 6 1.85 -3.95 1.57
N ILE A 7 3.02 -3.57 2.05
CA ILE A 7 3.73 -4.32 3.09
C ILE A 7 3.44 -3.68 4.44
N ILE A 8 3.02 -4.50 5.40
CA ILE A 8 2.61 -4.04 6.74
C ILE A 8 3.27 -4.87 7.84
N LEU A 9 3.09 -4.41 9.08
CA LEU A 9 3.28 -5.20 10.29
C LEU A 9 2.00 -5.11 11.12
N GLU A 10 1.70 -6.17 11.88
CA GLU A 10 0.42 -6.33 12.56
C GLU A 10 0.11 -5.17 13.53
N ASN A 11 1.10 -4.75 14.31
CA ASN A 11 0.90 -3.74 15.35
C ASN A 11 1.34 -2.35 14.91
N CYS A 12 1.26 -2.06 13.62
CA CYS A 12 1.68 -0.78 13.07
C CYS A 12 0.48 0.18 13.02
N PRO A 13 0.44 1.23 13.85
CA PRO A 13 -0.67 2.19 13.82
C PRO A 13 -0.75 2.94 12.49
N HIS A 14 0.36 3.21 11.85
CA HIS A 14 0.38 3.86 10.53
C HIS A 14 -0.22 2.96 9.45
N CYS A 15 -0.01 1.65 9.57
CA CYS A 15 -0.63 0.69 8.66
C CYS A 15 -2.15 0.66 8.82
N LYS A 16 -2.64 0.76 10.06
CA LYS A 16 -4.09 0.80 10.33
C LYS A 16 -4.71 2.07 9.76
N ASN A 17 -4.07 3.21 9.95
CA ASN A 17 -4.54 4.47 9.37
C ASN A 17 -4.57 4.41 7.85
N ALA A 18 -3.53 3.84 7.25
CA ALA A 18 -3.44 3.70 5.81
C ALA A 18 -4.59 2.85 5.27
N ARG A 19 -4.92 1.74 5.92
CA ARG A 19 -6.01 0.87 5.49
C ARG A 19 -7.36 1.58 5.58
N ARG A 20 -7.56 2.37 6.65
CA ARG A 20 -8.78 3.18 6.78
C ARG A 20 -8.90 4.19 5.65
N TRP A 21 -7.81 4.89 5.33
CA TRP A 21 -7.82 5.86 4.23
C TRP A 21 -8.03 5.18 2.87
N MET A 22 -7.51 3.97 2.67
CA MET A 22 -7.79 3.22 1.46
C MET A 22 -9.28 2.93 1.31
N ASP A 23 -9.94 2.53 2.38
CA ASP A 23 -11.39 2.28 2.37
C ASP A 23 -12.17 3.57 2.08
N GLU A 24 -11.77 4.68 2.72
CA GLU A 24 -12.41 5.97 2.49
C GLU A 24 -12.28 6.42 1.03
N LEU A 25 -11.09 6.29 0.46
CA LEU A 25 -10.86 6.66 -0.93
C LEU A 25 -11.68 5.81 -1.89
N LYS A 26 -11.81 4.52 -1.63
CA LYS A 26 -12.63 3.63 -2.46
C LYS A 26 -14.10 3.99 -2.37
N GLN A 27 -14.57 4.48 -1.23
CA GLN A 27 -15.94 4.96 -1.09
C GLN A 27 -16.16 6.29 -1.81
N GLU A 28 -15.14 7.15 -1.82
CA GLU A 28 -15.23 8.47 -2.45
C GLU A 28 -15.17 8.41 -3.97
N ASN A 29 -14.44 7.44 -4.52
CA ASN A 29 -14.22 7.35 -5.96
C ASN A 29 -14.41 5.91 -6.46
N PRO A 30 -15.48 5.66 -7.24
CA PRO A 30 -15.75 4.30 -7.75
C PRO A 30 -14.62 3.69 -8.56
N GLN A 31 -13.78 4.49 -9.22
CA GLN A 31 -12.64 3.96 -9.98
C GLN A 31 -11.65 3.22 -9.08
N TYR A 32 -11.51 3.68 -7.84
CA TYR A 32 -10.58 3.05 -6.89
C TYR A 32 -11.07 1.68 -6.42
N GLN A 33 -12.37 1.41 -6.53
CA GLN A 33 -12.92 0.11 -6.12
C GLN A 33 -12.44 -1.04 -7.00
N GLU A 34 -12.01 -0.75 -8.22
CA GLU A 34 -11.49 -1.75 -9.12
C GLU A 34 -10.03 -2.10 -8.84
N LEU A 35 -9.34 -1.28 -8.05
CA LEU A 35 -7.95 -1.53 -7.70
C LEU A 35 -7.86 -2.67 -6.70
N GLN A 36 -6.91 -3.58 -6.93
CA GLN A 36 -6.63 -4.67 -6.02
C GLN A 36 -5.32 -4.40 -5.31
N VAL A 37 -5.35 -4.47 -3.99
CA VAL A 37 -4.17 -4.28 -3.16
C VAL A 37 -3.88 -5.59 -2.44
N GLU A 38 -2.73 -6.19 -2.76
CA GLU A 38 -2.26 -7.34 -2.02
C GLU A 38 -1.55 -6.85 -0.77
N ILE A 39 -2.08 -7.21 0.39
CA ILE A 39 -1.52 -6.81 1.67
C ILE A 39 -0.69 -7.96 2.22
N ILE A 40 0.60 -7.70 2.46
CA ILE A 40 1.53 -8.72 2.94
C ILE A 40 2.07 -8.27 4.30
N ASP A 41 1.84 -9.10 5.32
CA ASP A 41 2.38 -8.86 6.65
C ASP A 41 3.78 -9.46 6.74
N GLU A 42 4.78 -8.60 6.88
CA GLU A 42 6.19 -9.01 6.96
C GLU A 42 6.45 -9.93 8.15
N GLY A 43 5.71 -9.76 9.24
CA GLY A 43 5.86 -10.61 10.43
C GLY A 43 5.43 -12.04 10.16
N ILE A 44 4.44 -12.24 9.27
CA ILE A 44 3.95 -13.57 8.88
C ILE A 44 4.74 -14.12 7.69
N HIS A 45 5.12 -13.22 6.76
CA HIS A 45 5.82 -13.57 5.53
C HIS A 45 7.15 -12.83 5.44
N PRO A 46 8.15 -13.19 6.28
CA PRO A 46 9.43 -12.47 6.29
C PRO A 46 10.20 -12.56 4.97
N GLU A 47 9.88 -13.54 4.14
CA GLU A 47 10.48 -13.68 2.81
C GLU A 47 10.14 -12.54 1.87
N VAL A 48 9.14 -11.71 2.20
CA VAL A 48 8.77 -10.55 1.38
C VAL A 48 9.94 -9.59 1.22
N SER A 49 10.82 -9.48 2.21
CA SER A 49 11.98 -8.60 2.15
C SER A 49 13.01 -9.05 1.10
N LYS A 50 12.93 -10.28 0.64
CA LYS A 50 13.80 -10.78 -0.43
C LYS A 50 13.29 -10.40 -1.82
N THR A 51 11.98 -10.23 -1.95
CA THR A 51 11.35 -9.80 -3.19
C THR A 51 11.36 -8.28 -3.30
N TYR A 52 11.06 -7.59 -2.20
CA TYR A 52 11.00 -6.13 -2.13
C TYR A 52 12.13 -5.66 -1.23
N THR A 53 13.31 -5.43 -1.79
CA THR A 53 14.55 -5.28 -1.03
C THR A 53 14.88 -3.83 -0.66
N ASN A 54 14.11 -2.87 -1.16
CA ASN A 54 14.46 -1.45 -1.05
C ASN A 54 13.52 -0.67 -0.11
N TYR A 55 12.99 -1.35 0.93
CA TYR A 55 12.20 -0.66 1.94
C TYR A 55 12.75 -0.93 3.33
N TYR A 56 12.54 0.04 4.23
CA TYR A 56 12.94 -0.06 5.63
C TYR A 56 11.79 0.20 6.59
N TYR A 57 10.74 0.88 6.14
CA TYR A 57 9.62 1.28 6.98
C TYR A 57 8.31 0.78 6.41
N VAL A 58 7.34 0.55 7.29
CA VAL A 58 5.98 0.15 6.90
C VAL A 58 5.00 1.24 7.32
N PRO A 59 3.88 1.42 6.58
CA PRO A 59 3.54 0.68 5.38
C PRO A 59 4.40 1.09 4.19
N SER A 60 4.70 0.13 3.31
CA SER A 60 5.37 0.40 2.04
C SER A 60 4.46 -0.02 0.89
N TYR A 61 4.39 0.80 -0.13
CA TYR A 61 3.54 0.56 -1.31
C TYR A 61 4.37 0.38 -2.55
N TYR A 62 4.04 -0.64 -3.32
CA TYR A 62 4.63 -0.91 -4.62
C TYR A 62 3.53 -0.95 -5.67
N VAL A 63 3.73 -0.25 -6.77
CA VAL A 63 2.83 -0.25 -7.93
C VAL A 63 3.59 -0.85 -9.09
N ASP A 64 3.07 -1.97 -9.59
CA ASP A 64 3.70 -2.71 -10.69
C ASP A 64 5.17 -3.05 -10.39
N GLY A 65 5.45 -3.42 -9.14
CA GLY A 65 6.77 -3.80 -8.69
C GLY A 65 7.73 -2.65 -8.37
N ILE A 66 7.29 -1.40 -8.54
CA ILE A 66 8.10 -0.21 -8.29
C ILE A 66 7.61 0.48 -7.02
N LYS A 67 8.54 0.79 -6.11
CA LYS A 67 8.18 1.45 -4.85
C LYS A 67 7.55 2.81 -5.12
N ALA A 68 6.33 2.99 -4.62
CA ALA A 68 5.57 4.23 -4.75
C ALA A 68 5.65 5.09 -3.49
N HIS A 69 5.69 4.45 -2.31
CA HIS A 69 5.78 5.16 -1.03
C HIS A 69 6.30 4.23 0.04
N GLU A 70 6.96 4.81 1.03
CA GLU A 70 7.49 4.11 2.18
C GLU A 70 7.35 4.98 3.43
N GLY A 71 6.91 4.36 4.54
CA GLY A 71 6.83 5.04 5.82
C GLY A 71 5.48 5.69 6.08
N VAL A 72 5.45 6.69 6.97
CA VAL A 72 4.21 7.31 7.44
C VAL A 72 3.41 7.88 6.29
N PRO A 73 2.18 7.37 6.06
CA PRO A 73 1.37 7.83 4.93
C PRO A 73 0.47 8.99 5.33
N THR A 74 -0.08 9.65 4.30
CA THR A 74 -1.23 10.52 4.45
C THR A 74 -2.29 10.03 3.47
N LYS A 75 -3.53 10.50 3.64
CA LYS A 75 -4.60 10.14 2.71
C LYS A 75 -4.24 10.57 1.28
N GLU A 76 -3.62 11.75 1.15
CA GLU A 76 -3.20 12.25 -0.17
C GLU A 76 -2.11 11.39 -0.81
N ILE A 77 -1.15 10.91 -0.01
CA ILE A 77 -0.12 10.00 -0.50
C ILE A 77 -0.76 8.71 -1.04
N ILE A 78 -1.73 8.16 -0.30
CA ILE A 78 -2.42 6.94 -0.73
C ILE A 78 -3.23 7.20 -1.99
N ARG A 79 -3.87 8.37 -2.10
CA ARG A 79 -4.55 8.76 -3.34
C ARG A 79 -3.59 8.75 -4.51
N ASN A 80 -2.39 9.29 -4.33
CA ASN A 80 -1.37 9.31 -5.39
C ASN A 80 -0.93 7.89 -5.79
N VAL A 81 -0.84 6.97 -4.82
CA VAL A 81 -0.54 5.56 -5.11
C VAL A 81 -1.65 4.95 -5.97
N PHE A 82 -2.91 5.21 -5.62
CA PHE A 82 -4.06 4.71 -6.38
C PHE A 82 -4.07 5.28 -7.79
N GLU A 83 -3.80 6.60 -7.94
CA GLU A 83 -3.76 7.23 -9.25
C GLU A 83 -2.64 6.65 -10.12
N ALA A 84 -1.49 6.36 -9.53
CA ALA A 84 -0.39 5.73 -10.26
C ALA A 84 -0.79 4.33 -10.77
N ALA A 85 -1.60 3.61 -10.00
CA ALA A 85 -2.05 2.28 -10.40
C ALA A 85 -3.11 2.34 -11.50
N LEU A 86 -3.93 3.39 -11.53
CA LEU A 86 -4.93 3.60 -12.58
C LEU A 86 -4.27 4.00 -13.90
N GLY A 87 -3.23 4.79 -13.81
CA GLY A 87 -2.53 5.30 -14.97
C GLY A 87 -1.67 4.28 -15.66
#